data_3a8645feae6f80afa8ae23517dd9a2ac
#
_entry.id   3a8645feae6f80afa8ae23517dd9a2ac
#
_cell.length_a   1.000
_cell.length_b   1.000
_cell.length_c   1.000
_cell.angle_alpha   90.00
_cell.angle_beta   90.00
_cell.angle_gamma   90.00
#
_symmetry.space_group_name_H-M   'P 1'
#
loop_
_entity.id
_entity.type
_entity.pdbx_description
1 polymer ?
#
loop_
_entity_poly.entity_id
_entity_poly.type
_entity_poly.pdbx_seq_one_letter_code
_entity_poly.pdbx_strand_id
1 'polypeptide(L)'
;MDVISDKIDASLQLALQLPTEELEKSGSLSAGYEKESQSWELILRLAGSVQTLRQAFPQASFQELSGGYVTALVPEDAIEALAAQDSVIYIEQPKRIVTGVAQGVRASCIWPLQQEMTPVGPLSGRGIFVAIIDSGIDYFHPDFRNADGSSRIAWLFADGKEYSKAQIDQALAAEDRTSALSLVPVTDPSGHGTHVAGIAAGNGRASGGRNRGVAYESPLIVVKLGTARSGGFPLTTQLMEAVEYVKRKSIEERKPVAINISFGNNYGSHTGTSLLETYLSQVANQWKMAIAIGTGNEGQEALHQQGRLSAFRQELGIELAVDVYETSVNLQFWKRYQDVVDLVLLAPDQSQVFRFLDSEQGVGEGQIASYVWNNTEIHVFFDAPSPYQIYQEIYFAFLPRTDYVDAGVWTIRLLPRRIKDGSYALWLQTGGSLNENTGFLQASEETTLTVPSTADKVISVGAYDSRRNQYASFSGRGFAWVTGEVKPDLVAPGVDITSCAPGGGYVTRSGTSMATPFVTGSAALIMQWGILEGNDSYAYGEKLKAYLLRGALPLLGEPMPSERTGWGEDVIIRLH
;
A
#
# COMPACT_ATOMS: atom_id res chain seq x y z
N MET A 1 -14.22 47.69 0.10
CA MET A 1 -13.38 46.60 -0.44
C MET A 1 -13.60 46.61 -1.93
N ASP A 2 -12.54 46.76 -2.70
CA ASP A 2 -12.67 46.83 -4.15
C ASP A 2 -13.06 45.46 -4.72
N VAL A 3 -14.04 45.41 -5.62
CA VAL A 3 -14.57 44.20 -6.28
C VAL A 3 -13.46 43.38 -7.00
N ILE A 4 -12.32 44.00 -7.26
CA ILE A 4 -11.15 43.41 -7.91
C ILE A 4 -10.41 42.45 -6.95
N SER A 5 -10.33 42.78 -5.65
CA SER A 5 -9.65 41.96 -4.66
C SER A 5 -10.34 40.61 -4.45
N ASP A 6 -11.67 40.54 -4.62
CA ASP A 6 -12.43 39.29 -4.43
C ASP A 6 -12.21 38.26 -5.56
N LYS A 7 -11.62 38.66 -6.69
CA LYS A 7 -11.31 37.80 -7.82
C LYS A 7 -9.89 37.22 -7.80
N ILE A 8 -9.03 37.64 -6.87
CA ILE A 8 -7.63 37.19 -6.77
C ILE A 8 -7.45 36.37 -5.50
N ASP A 9 -6.80 35.24 -5.63
CA ASP A 9 -6.41 34.37 -4.51
C ASP A 9 -5.63 35.13 -3.43
N ALA A 10 -5.95 34.88 -2.16
CA ALA A 10 -5.35 35.58 -1.03
C ALA A 10 -3.83 35.44 -0.95
N SER A 11 -3.27 34.31 -1.35
CA SER A 11 -1.82 34.12 -1.40
C SER A 11 -1.15 34.97 -2.47
N LEU A 12 -1.80 35.13 -3.63
CA LEU A 12 -1.32 35.98 -4.70
C LEU A 12 -1.44 37.48 -4.30
N GLN A 13 -2.53 37.89 -3.65
CA GLN A 13 -2.68 39.25 -3.14
C GLN A 13 -1.58 39.62 -2.15
N LEU A 14 -1.23 38.71 -1.25
CA LEU A 14 -0.11 38.88 -0.31
C LEU A 14 1.22 38.95 -1.06
N ALA A 15 1.45 38.02 -2.00
CA ALA A 15 2.68 37.95 -2.76
C ALA A 15 2.96 39.22 -3.58
N LEU A 16 1.93 39.82 -4.21
CA LEU A 16 2.02 41.06 -4.97
C LEU A 16 2.33 42.30 -4.10
N GLN A 17 2.16 42.20 -2.78
CA GLN A 17 2.45 43.28 -1.84
C GLN A 17 3.83 43.18 -1.18
N LEU A 18 4.52 42.05 -1.34
CA LEU A 18 5.81 41.80 -0.72
C LEU A 18 6.97 42.24 -1.63
N PRO A 19 8.06 42.81 -1.07
CA PRO A 19 9.29 42.98 -1.81
C PRO A 19 9.82 41.66 -2.34
N THR A 20 10.42 41.64 -3.53
CA THR A 20 10.95 40.44 -4.17
C THR A 20 11.90 39.63 -3.27
N GLU A 21 12.72 40.32 -2.45
CA GLU A 21 13.64 39.66 -1.50
C GLU A 21 12.92 38.90 -0.38
N GLU A 22 11.74 39.34 0.03
CA GLU A 22 10.90 38.68 1.03
C GLU A 22 10.08 37.58 0.39
N LEU A 23 9.58 37.82 -0.82
CA LEU A 23 8.87 36.82 -1.62
C LEU A 23 9.73 35.57 -1.85
N GLU A 24 11.01 35.75 -2.19
CA GLU A 24 11.96 34.63 -2.43
C GLU A 24 12.26 33.79 -1.19
N LYS A 25 12.06 34.29 0.01
CA LYS A 25 12.23 33.54 1.26
C LYS A 25 11.15 32.48 1.47
N SER A 26 9.99 32.63 0.82
CA SER A 26 8.88 31.69 0.90
C SER A 26 8.63 31.01 -0.43
N GLY A 27 9.00 29.72 -0.50
CA GLY A 27 8.75 28.91 -1.69
C GLY A 27 7.27 28.75 -2.05
N SER A 28 6.35 28.97 -1.11
CA SER A 28 4.90 28.94 -1.38
C SER A 28 4.41 30.26 -1.96
N LEU A 29 4.87 31.39 -1.43
CA LEU A 29 4.48 32.71 -1.91
C LEU A 29 5.11 33.08 -3.27
N SER A 30 6.30 32.55 -3.57
CA SER A 30 6.96 32.74 -4.86
C SER A 30 6.57 31.69 -5.91
N ALA A 31 5.59 30.82 -5.63
CA ALA A 31 5.17 29.81 -6.60
C ALA A 31 4.57 30.46 -7.84
N GLY A 32 5.14 30.15 -9.03
CA GLY A 32 4.74 30.75 -10.29
C GLY A 32 5.36 32.09 -10.61
N TYR A 33 6.16 32.69 -9.71
CA TYR A 33 6.88 33.94 -10.00
C TYR A 33 8.15 33.68 -10.80
N GLU A 34 8.29 34.35 -11.93
CA GLU A 34 9.46 34.32 -12.79
C GLU A 34 10.20 35.66 -12.69
N LYS A 35 11.31 35.67 -12.00
CA LYS A 35 12.07 36.86 -11.65
C LYS A 35 12.62 37.63 -12.87
N GLU A 36 13.09 36.90 -13.87
CA GLU A 36 13.73 37.49 -15.04
C GLU A 36 12.75 38.30 -15.89
N SER A 37 11.51 37.82 -16.00
CA SER A 37 10.45 38.46 -16.78
C SER A 37 9.48 39.28 -15.92
N GLN A 38 9.62 39.28 -14.59
CA GLN A 38 8.67 39.86 -13.63
C GLN A 38 7.23 39.43 -13.94
N SER A 39 7.03 38.15 -14.19
CA SER A 39 5.75 37.59 -14.60
C SER A 39 5.32 36.48 -13.65
N TRP A 40 4.01 36.26 -13.60
CA TRP A 40 3.39 35.20 -12.80
C TRP A 40 2.74 34.15 -13.67
N GLU A 41 3.04 32.88 -13.43
CA GLU A 41 2.22 31.77 -13.90
C GLU A 41 0.95 31.70 -13.04
N LEU A 42 -0.23 31.73 -13.66
CA LEU A 42 -1.52 31.83 -12.98
C LEU A 42 -2.53 30.83 -13.52
N ILE A 43 -3.49 30.47 -12.69
CA ILE A 43 -4.67 29.70 -13.08
C ILE A 43 -5.87 30.65 -13.11
N LEU A 44 -6.54 30.74 -14.27
CA LEU A 44 -7.72 31.57 -14.45
C LEU A 44 -8.98 30.70 -14.59
N ARG A 45 -10.08 31.21 -14.05
CA ARG A 45 -11.43 30.73 -14.34
C ARG A 45 -12.16 31.81 -15.15
N LEU A 46 -12.67 31.44 -16.33
CA LEU A 46 -13.33 32.36 -17.23
C LEU A 46 -14.81 32.03 -17.42
N ALA A 47 -15.62 33.09 -17.60
CA ALA A 47 -17.02 33.00 -18.03
C ALA A 47 -17.18 33.12 -19.56
N GLY A 48 -16.11 33.38 -20.31
CA GLY A 48 -16.14 33.65 -21.74
C GLY A 48 -14.93 33.09 -22.50
N SER A 49 -14.73 33.60 -23.73
CA SER A 49 -13.64 33.15 -24.60
C SER A 49 -12.29 33.75 -24.20
N VAL A 50 -11.24 32.92 -24.19
CA VAL A 50 -9.86 33.36 -23.97
C VAL A 50 -9.35 34.32 -25.06
N GLN A 51 -9.97 34.31 -26.25
CA GLN A 51 -9.54 35.16 -27.38
C GLN A 51 -9.63 36.65 -27.08
N THR A 52 -10.63 37.09 -26.28
CA THR A 52 -10.78 38.48 -25.83
C THR A 52 -9.61 38.89 -24.96
N LEU A 53 -9.13 38.00 -24.08
CA LEU A 53 -7.97 38.24 -23.21
C LEU A 53 -6.67 38.30 -24.01
N ARG A 54 -6.49 37.43 -25.00
CA ARG A 54 -5.32 37.46 -25.89
C ARG A 54 -5.18 38.74 -26.66
N GLN A 55 -6.32 39.36 -27.04
CA GLN A 55 -6.33 40.66 -27.73
C GLN A 55 -6.07 41.83 -26.77
N ALA A 56 -6.61 41.73 -25.54
CA ALA A 56 -6.47 42.79 -24.54
C ALA A 56 -5.09 42.81 -23.87
N PHE A 57 -4.46 41.62 -23.73
CA PHE A 57 -3.17 41.43 -23.04
C PHE A 57 -2.16 40.71 -23.96
N PRO A 58 -1.66 41.35 -25.02
CA PRO A 58 -0.75 40.73 -25.98
C PRO A 58 0.62 40.37 -25.37
N GLN A 59 0.98 40.92 -24.22
CA GLN A 59 2.20 40.63 -23.45
C GLN A 59 2.07 39.38 -22.57
N ALA A 60 0.85 38.90 -22.35
CA ALA A 60 0.58 37.68 -21.59
C ALA A 60 0.38 36.46 -22.52
N SER A 61 0.74 35.27 -22.06
CA SER A 61 0.43 34.04 -22.77
C SER A 61 -0.72 33.30 -22.08
N PHE A 62 -1.63 32.73 -22.86
CA PHE A 62 -2.81 32.04 -22.36
C PHE A 62 -2.94 30.64 -23.01
N GLN A 63 -3.02 29.61 -22.21
CA GLN A 63 -3.32 28.25 -22.65
C GLN A 63 -4.71 27.83 -22.17
N GLU A 64 -5.64 27.65 -23.09
CA GLU A 64 -7.00 27.25 -22.78
C GLU A 64 -7.05 25.77 -22.41
N LEU A 65 -7.75 25.46 -21.32
CA LEU A 65 -8.06 24.15 -20.83
C LEU A 65 -9.57 23.89 -20.94
N SER A 66 -10.00 22.66 -20.74
CA SER A 66 -11.44 22.34 -20.76
C SER A 66 -12.20 23.00 -19.62
N GLY A 67 -13.52 23.22 -19.82
CA GLY A 67 -14.41 23.71 -18.76
C GLY A 67 -14.22 25.19 -18.38
N GLY A 68 -13.59 26.04 -19.21
CA GLY A 68 -13.37 27.46 -18.95
C GLY A 68 -12.22 27.74 -17.99
N TYR A 69 -11.28 26.79 -17.83
CA TYR A 69 -10.00 27.03 -17.17
C TYR A 69 -8.94 27.48 -18.18
N VAL A 70 -8.03 28.32 -17.72
CA VAL A 70 -6.90 28.83 -18.52
C VAL A 70 -5.67 28.89 -17.62
N THR A 71 -4.53 28.39 -18.08
CA THR A 71 -3.24 28.74 -17.49
C THR A 71 -2.65 29.93 -18.24
N ALA A 72 -2.04 30.85 -17.53
CA ALA A 72 -1.50 32.09 -18.12
C ALA A 72 -0.16 32.44 -17.50
N LEU A 73 0.74 33.01 -18.31
CA LEU A 73 1.93 33.72 -17.83
C LEU A 73 1.64 35.21 -18.05
N VAL A 74 1.57 35.98 -16.97
CA VAL A 74 1.08 37.36 -16.98
C VAL A 74 2.10 38.27 -16.31
N PRO A 75 2.53 39.39 -16.94
CA PRO A 75 3.35 40.39 -16.27
C PRO A 75 2.65 40.90 -14.99
N GLU A 76 3.42 41.13 -13.94
CA GLU A 76 2.92 41.48 -12.62
C GLU A 76 2.04 42.76 -12.66
N ASP A 77 2.45 43.74 -13.44
CA ASP A 77 1.74 45.01 -13.62
C ASP A 77 0.40 44.86 -14.39
N ALA A 78 0.18 43.74 -15.06
CA ALA A 78 -1.05 43.49 -15.81
C ALA A 78 -2.11 42.68 -15.00
N ILE A 79 -1.78 42.13 -13.84
CA ILE A 79 -2.65 41.22 -13.08
C ILE A 79 -3.94 41.94 -12.61
N GLU A 80 -3.84 43.12 -12.08
CA GLU A 80 -5.03 43.89 -11.64
C GLU A 80 -5.96 44.24 -12.81
N ALA A 81 -5.41 44.67 -13.94
CA ALA A 81 -6.17 44.94 -15.14
C ALA A 81 -6.83 43.66 -15.74
N LEU A 82 -6.18 42.51 -15.61
CA LEU A 82 -6.72 41.22 -15.98
C LEU A 82 -7.88 40.81 -15.05
N ALA A 83 -7.75 41.00 -13.75
CA ALA A 83 -8.81 40.73 -12.78
C ALA A 83 -10.04 41.65 -12.99
N ALA A 84 -9.84 42.86 -13.47
CA ALA A 84 -10.92 43.81 -13.80
C ALA A 84 -11.78 43.37 -15.00
N GLN A 85 -11.35 42.39 -15.80
CA GLN A 85 -12.13 41.95 -16.95
C GLN A 85 -13.40 41.21 -16.50
N ASP A 86 -14.54 41.52 -17.14
CA ASP A 86 -15.84 40.86 -16.82
C ASP A 86 -15.82 39.36 -17.08
N SER A 87 -15.03 38.91 -18.06
CA SER A 87 -14.87 37.50 -18.40
C SER A 87 -14.04 36.71 -17.40
N VAL A 88 -13.28 37.36 -16.53
CA VAL A 88 -12.48 36.71 -15.49
C VAL A 88 -13.30 36.54 -14.22
N ILE A 89 -13.55 35.28 -13.84
CA ILE A 89 -14.27 34.93 -12.62
C ILE A 89 -13.31 34.93 -11.42
N TYR A 90 -12.13 34.27 -11.59
CA TYR A 90 -11.17 34.10 -10.52
C TYR A 90 -9.75 33.89 -11.06
N ILE A 91 -8.75 34.31 -10.30
CA ILE A 91 -7.32 34.18 -10.55
C ILE A 91 -6.69 33.49 -9.33
N GLU A 92 -6.04 32.36 -9.53
CA GLU A 92 -5.36 31.60 -8.49
C GLU A 92 -3.87 31.50 -8.78
N GLN A 93 -3.06 31.66 -7.74
CA GLN A 93 -1.63 31.36 -7.76
C GLN A 93 -1.42 29.84 -7.86
N PRO A 94 -0.55 29.35 -8.76
CA PRO A 94 -0.22 27.94 -8.81
C PRO A 94 0.48 27.50 -7.53
N LYS A 95 0.24 26.26 -7.11
CA LYS A 95 0.84 25.71 -5.90
C LYS A 95 1.93 24.72 -6.28
N ARG A 96 3.04 24.74 -5.55
CA ARG A 96 4.14 23.79 -5.78
C ARG A 96 3.67 22.38 -5.47
N ILE A 97 3.72 21.51 -6.47
CA ILE A 97 3.48 20.09 -6.29
C ILE A 97 4.77 19.47 -5.74
N VAL A 98 4.74 19.05 -4.48
CA VAL A 98 5.89 18.40 -3.84
C VAL A 98 5.82 16.91 -4.17
N THR A 99 6.89 16.35 -4.71
CA THR A 99 6.97 14.92 -5.04
C THR A 99 6.93 14.06 -3.78
N GLY A 100 6.12 13.01 -3.77
CA GLY A 100 5.73 12.28 -2.57
C GLY A 100 6.87 11.59 -1.81
N VAL A 101 7.90 11.03 -2.48
CA VAL A 101 9.05 10.39 -1.79
C VAL A 101 9.78 11.41 -0.91
N ALA A 102 10.09 12.58 -1.45
CA ALA A 102 10.78 13.62 -0.69
C ALA A 102 9.99 14.07 0.56
N GLN A 103 8.67 14.09 0.47
CA GLN A 103 7.80 14.41 1.59
C GLN A 103 7.71 13.25 2.59
N GLY A 104 7.56 12.00 2.13
CA GLY A 104 7.53 10.82 3.00
C GLY A 104 8.81 10.65 3.80
N VAL A 105 9.98 10.80 3.19
CA VAL A 105 11.30 10.75 3.85
C VAL A 105 11.44 11.86 4.92
N ARG A 106 10.86 13.03 4.71
CA ARG A 106 10.81 14.10 5.72
C ARG A 106 9.80 13.82 6.82
N ALA A 107 8.62 13.33 6.48
CA ALA A 107 7.57 13.00 7.44
C ALA A 107 8.02 11.91 8.42
N SER A 108 8.67 10.85 7.93
CA SER A 108 9.24 9.78 8.76
C SER A 108 10.56 10.18 9.44
N CYS A 109 10.93 11.46 9.47
CA CYS A 109 12.17 11.97 10.05
C CYS A 109 13.46 11.27 9.57
N ILE A 110 13.44 10.68 8.37
CA ILE A 110 14.57 9.98 7.75
C ILE A 110 15.61 10.98 7.19
N TRP A 111 15.15 12.12 6.71
CA TRP A 111 16.00 13.14 6.09
C TRP A 111 17.15 13.63 6.98
N PRO A 112 16.96 13.92 8.29
CA PRO A 112 18.07 14.29 9.17
C PRO A 112 19.13 13.20 9.32
N LEU A 113 18.74 11.92 9.31
CA LEU A 113 19.67 10.79 9.37
C LEU A 113 20.53 10.66 8.09
N GLN A 114 20.00 11.08 6.95
CA GLN A 114 20.73 11.09 5.68
C GLN A 114 21.71 12.27 5.53
N GLN A 115 21.64 13.30 6.39
CA GLN A 115 22.34 14.59 6.24
C GLN A 115 23.39 14.87 7.35
N GLU A 116 23.85 13.88 8.10
CA GLU A 116 24.78 14.09 9.23
C GLU A 116 24.25 15.05 10.33
N MET A 117 22.93 15.25 10.39
CA MET A 117 22.31 16.18 11.33
C MET A 117 22.01 15.53 12.70
N THR A 118 22.47 14.31 12.92
CA THR A 118 22.27 13.56 14.16
C THR A 118 23.60 13.03 14.70
N PRO A 119 23.70 12.76 16.02
CA PRO A 119 24.91 12.16 16.61
C PRO A 119 25.28 10.79 16.03
N VAL A 120 24.32 10.13 15.35
CA VAL A 120 24.49 8.79 14.75
C VAL A 120 25.26 8.82 13.44
N GLY A 121 25.46 10.01 12.83
CA GLY A 121 26.07 10.16 11.52
C GLY A 121 25.13 9.83 10.37
N PRO A 122 25.61 9.89 9.10
CA PRO A 122 24.79 9.67 7.93
C PRO A 122 24.50 8.18 7.74
N LEU A 123 23.23 7.80 7.82
CA LEU A 123 22.77 6.46 7.52
C LEU A 123 22.19 6.42 6.09
N SER A 124 22.61 5.44 5.30
CA SER A 124 22.26 5.30 3.89
C SER A 124 21.81 3.89 3.49
N GLY A 125 21.88 2.94 4.43
CA GLY A 125 21.66 1.52 4.19
C GLY A 125 22.86 0.80 3.60
N ARG A 126 24.03 1.44 3.50
CA ARG A 126 25.24 0.84 2.95
C ARG A 126 25.57 -0.48 3.63
N GLY A 127 25.81 -1.54 2.84
CA GLY A 127 26.18 -2.86 3.34
C GLY A 127 25.02 -3.72 3.85
N ILE A 128 23.80 -3.18 3.90
CA ILE A 128 22.58 -3.91 4.21
C ILE A 128 21.82 -4.18 2.92
N PHE A 129 21.37 -5.41 2.69
CA PHE A 129 20.49 -5.70 1.57
C PHE A 129 19.08 -5.14 1.82
N VAL A 130 18.51 -4.52 0.79
CA VAL A 130 17.07 -4.31 0.68
C VAL A 130 16.54 -5.29 -0.36
N ALA A 131 15.66 -6.19 0.07
CA ALA A 131 15.05 -7.17 -0.81
C ALA A 131 13.63 -6.75 -1.18
N ILE A 132 13.32 -6.74 -2.46
CA ILE A 132 12.00 -6.41 -3.02
C ILE A 132 11.43 -7.69 -3.65
N ILE A 133 10.38 -8.21 -3.05
CA ILE A 133 9.60 -9.34 -3.58
C ILE A 133 8.33 -8.75 -4.17
N ASP A 134 8.28 -8.61 -5.52
CA ASP A 134 7.23 -7.83 -6.18
C ASP A 134 7.04 -8.24 -7.66
N SER A 135 6.36 -7.42 -8.47
CA SER A 135 6.06 -7.64 -9.89
C SER A 135 7.28 -7.58 -10.83
N GLY A 136 8.46 -7.25 -10.30
CA GLY A 136 9.70 -7.10 -11.05
C GLY A 136 10.37 -5.75 -10.81
N ILE A 137 11.26 -5.36 -11.70
CA ILE A 137 11.97 -4.08 -11.65
C ILE A 137 12.41 -3.64 -13.06
N ASP A 138 12.36 -2.36 -13.35
CA ASP A 138 13.08 -1.78 -14.48
C ASP A 138 14.53 -1.52 -14.07
N TYR A 139 15.40 -2.50 -14.26
CA TYR A 139 16.82 -2.40 -13.89
C TYR A 139 17.60 -1.36 -14.70
N PHE A 140 17.01 -0.82 -15.77
CA PHE A 140 17.59 0.30 -16.53
C PHE A 140 17.41 1.65 -15.84
N HIS A 141 16.49 1.75 -14.88
CA HIS A 141 16.20 3.03 -14.21
C HIS A 141 17.46 3.58 -13.53
N PRO A 142 17.82 4.88 -13.74
CA PRO A 142 19.05 5.45 -13.21
C PRO A 142 19.19 5.36 -11.69
N ASP A 143 18.08 5.33 -10.96
CA ASP A 143 18.07 5.27 -9.49
C ASP A 143 18.52 3.91 -8.93
N PHE A 144 18.58 2.88 -9.77
CA PHE A 144 19.11 1.56 -9.40
C PHE A 144 20.52 1.31 -9.95
N ARG A 145 21.22 2.38 -10.39
CA ARG A 145 22.56 2.32 -10.94
C ARG A 145 23.52 3.19 -10.13
N ASN A 146 24.76 2.74 -10.01
CA ASN A 146 25.87 3.50 -9.44
C ASN A 146 26.29 4.67 -10.34
N ALA A 147 27.17 5.54 -9.84
CA ALA A 147 27.69 6.68 -10.60
C ALA A 147 28.48 6.25 -11.85
N ASP A 148 29.17 5.11 -11.79
CA ASP A 148 29.89 4.49 -12.90
C ASP A 148 28.98 3.80 -13.93
N GLY A 149 27.68 3.79 -13.71
CA GLY A 149 26.68 3.16 -14.56
C GLY A 149 26.41 1.69 -14.24
N SER A 150 27.17 1.06 -13.35
CA SER A 150 26.93 -0.32 -12.92
C SER A 150 25.65 -0.46 -12.09
N SER A 151 25.07 -1.66 -12.05
CA SER A 151 23.85 -1.94 -11.27
C SER A 151 24.10 -1.89 -9.76
N ARG A 152 23.11 -1.43 -9.00
CA ARG A 152 23.01 -1.63 -7.54
C ARG A 152 22.26 -2.91 -7.17
N ILE A 153 21.65 -3.58 -8.16
CA ILE A 153 21.00 -4.87 -7.97
C ILE A 153 22.10 -5.93 -7.91
N ALA A 154 22.28 -6.53 -6.74
CA ALA A 154 23.24 -7.60 -6.52
C ALA A 154 22.75 -8.92 -7.10
N TRP A 155 21.47 -9.18 -6.89
CA TRP A 155 20.78 -10.40 -7.31
C TRP A 155 19.39 -10.09 -7.83
N LEU A 156 19.03 -10.69 -8.97
CA LEU A 156 17.72 -10.61 -9.58
C LEU A 156 17.24 -12.02 -9.89
N PHE A 157 16.09 -12.42 -9.35
CA PHE A 157 15.48 -13.71 -9.60
C PHE A 157 14.13 -13.53 -10.28
N ALA A 158 13.93 -14.19 -11.41
CA ALA A 158 12.69 -14.14 -12.19
C ALA A 158 12.50 -15.43 -12.98
N ASP A 159 11.29 -15.94 -13.04
CA ASP A 159 10.89 -17.10 -13.85
C ASP A 159 11.82 -18.33 -13.65
N GLY A 160 12.20 -18.60 -12.40
CA GLY A 160 13.09 -19.70 -12.01
C GLY A 160 14.57 -19.48 -12.36
N LYS A 161 14.96 -18.29 -12.83
CA LYS A 161 16.34 -17.98 -13.19
C LYS A 161 16.92 -16.88 -12.30
N GLU A 162 18.18 -17.06 -11.97
CA GLU A 162 18.97 -16.10 -11.19
C GLU A 162 19.90 -15.30 -12.12
N TYR A 163 19.99 -14.00 -11.89
CA TYR A 163 20.92 -13.10 -12.57
C TYR A 163 21.76 -12.37 -11.53
N SER A 164 23.06 -12.53 -11.62
CA SER A 164 24.02 -11.81 -10.78
C SER A 164 24.21 -10.37 -11.24
N LYS A 165 24.78 -9.53 -10.35
CA LYS A 165 25.19 -8.16 -10.72
C LYS A 165 26.01 -8.11 -12.00
N ALA A 166 26.96 -9.03 -12.18
CA ALA A 166 27.82 -9.06 -13.37
C ALA A 166 27.02 -9.28 -14.67
N GLN A 167 26.00 -10.15 -14.64
CA GLN A 167 25.12 -10.37 -15.79
C GLN A 167 24.22 -9.16 -16.06
N ILE A 168 23.74 -8.50 -15.00
CA ILE A 168 22.96 -7.26 -15.13
C ILE A 168 23.83 -6.14 -15.70
N ASP A 169 25.08 -6.00 -15.23
CA ASP A 169 26.03 -5.02 -15.75
C ASP A 169 26.37 -5.28 -17.24
N GLN A 170 26.49 -6.54 -17.62
CA GLN A 170 26.66 -6.93 -19.03
C GLN A 170 25.45 -6.53 -19.88
N ALA A 171 24.23 -6.76 -19.37
CA ALA A 171 23.00 -6.32 -20.04
C ALA A 171 22.92 -4.80 -20.14
N LEU A 172 23.30 -4.06 -19.09
CA LEU A 172 23.32 -2.60 -19.11
C LEU A 172 24.37 -1.99 -20.06
N ALA A 173 25.40 -2.75 -20.42
CA ALA A 173 26.43 -2.36 -21.37
C ALA A 173 26.08 -2.72 -22.83
N ALA A 174 24.95 -3.39 -23.10
CA ALA A 174 24.52 -3.75 -24.45
C ALA A 174 24.16 -2.51 -25.28
N GLU A 175 24.27 -2.62 -26.62
CA GLU A 175 24.04 -1.51 -27.55
C GLU A 175 22.64 -0.91 -27.44
N ASP A 176 21.63 -1.74 -27.19
CA ASP A 176 20.24 -1.32 -27.07
C ASP A 176 19.47 -2.15 -26.04
N ARG A 177 18.25 -1.70 -25.74
CA ARG A 177 17.37 -2.35 -24.75
C ARG A 177 16.95 -3.78 -25.17
N THR A 178 16.82 -4.05 -26.46
CA THR A 178 16.44 -5.37 -26.97
C THR A 178 17.56 -6.37 -26.74
N SER A 179 18.79 -6.00 -27.07
CA SER A 179 19.98 -6.78 -26.79
C SER A 179 20.19 -7.03 -25.30
N ALA A 180 19.99 -6.01 -24.48
CA ALA A 180 20.02 -6.14 -23.01
C ALA A 180 18.98 -7.14 -22.50
N LEU A 181 17.73 -7.04 -22.96
CA LEU A 181 16.64 -7.95 -22.56
C LEU A 181 16.83 -9.37 -23.11
N SER A 182 17.66 -9.59 -24.13
CA SER A 182 18.04 -10.96 -24.54
C SER A 182 18.99 -11.61 -23.53
N LEU A 183 19.77 -10.83 -22.77
CA LEU A 183 20.66 -11.31 -21.71
C LEU A 183 19.95 -11.45 -20.37
N VAL A 184 19.16 -10.44 -19.99
CA VAL A 184 18.38 -10.39 -18.74
C VAL A 184 16.93 -10.02 -19.08
N PRO A 185 16.06 -10.99 -19.43
CA PRO A 185 14.69 -10.76 -19.91
C PRO A 185 13.71 -10.41 -18.79
N VAL A 186 14.09 -9.51 -17.89
CA VAL A 186 13.26 -9.11 -16.76
C VAL A 186 12.74 -7.70 -16.97
N THR A 187 11.43 -7.57 -16.84
CA THR A 187 10.70 -6.30 -16.94
C THR A 187 9.68 -6.21 -15.82
N ASP A 188 9.18 -5.00 -15.59
CA ASP A 188 8.08 -4.73 -14.67
C ASP A 188 6.93 -4.03 -15.41
N PRO A 189 6.04 -4.79 -16.05
CA PRO A 189 4.93 -4.21 -16.82
C PRO A 189 3.95 -3.38 -15.99
N SER A 190 3.72 -3.76 -14.73
CA SER A 190 2.84 -3.02 -13.80
C SER A 190 3.50 -1.75 -13.27
N GLY A 191 4.83 -1.74 -13.22
CA GLY A 191 5.63 -0.70 -12.59
C GLY A 191 5.52 -0.66 -11.06
N HIS A 192 4.85 -1.65 -10.45
CA HIS A 192 4.64 -1.66 -8.99
C HIS A 192 5.94 -1.94 -8.25
N GLY A 193 6.66 -3.00 -8.58
CA GLY A 193 7.93 -3.34 -7.94
C GLY A 193 9.01 -2.28 -8.17
N THR A 194 9.07 -1.66 -9.36
CA THR A 194 9.95 -0.52 -9.65
C THR A 194 9.66 0.66 -8.73
N HIS A 195 8.38 0.97 -8.51
CA HIS A 195 7.94 2.04 -7.64
C HIS A 195 8.32 1.78 -6.17
N VAL A 196 8.00 0.59 -5.67
CA VAL A 196 8.33 0.12 -4.31
C VAL A 196 9.85 0.14 -4.06
N ALA A 197 10.64 -0.40 -5.00
CA ALA A 197 12.10 -0.38 -4.92
C ALA A 197 12.67 1.05 -4.86
N GLY A 198 12.07 1.98 -5.59
CA GLY A 198 12.44 3.40 -5.57
C GLY A 198 12.26 4.05 -4.21
N ILE A 199 11.12 3.77 -3.52
CA ILE A 199 10.87 4.28 -2.16
C ILE A 199 11.87 3.69 -1.17
N ALA A 200 12.05 2.37 -1.19
CA ALA A 200 12.92 1.70 -0.23
C ALA A 200 14.39 2.10 -0.41
N ALA A 201 14.89 2.13 -1.64
CA ALA A 201 16.33 2.20 -1.90
C ALA A 201 16.76 2.92 -3.19
N GLY A 202 15.89 3.66 -3.87
CA GLY A 202 16.27 4.49 -5.03
C GLY A 202 17.28 5.57 -4.63
N ASN A 203 18.34 5.79 -5.42
CA ASN A 203 19.34 6.81 -5.07
C ASN A 203 19.00 8.22 -5.59
N GLY A 204 17.89 8.38 -6.31
CA GLY A 204 17.40 9.66 -6.80
C GLY A 204 18.18 10.25 -7.97
N ARG A 205 19.07 9.50 -8.64
CA ARG A 205 19.91 10.03 -9.74
C ARG A 205 19.12 10.65 -10.86
N ALA A 206 18.01 10.04 -11.27
CA ALA A 206 17.15 10.57 -12.33
C ALA A 206 16.54 11.93 -11.98
N SER A 207 16.47 12.29 -10.70
CA SER A 207 15.90 13.55 -10.20
C SER A 207 16.91 14.50 -9.58
N GLY A 208 18.22 14.26 -9.74
CA GLY A 208 19.26 15.04 -9.05
C GLY A 208 19.17 14.94 -7.53
N GLY A 209 18.75 13.79 -7.00
CA GLY A 209 18.64 13.51 -5.56
C GLY A 209 17.31 13.92 -4.91
N ARG A 210 16.38 14.53 -5.65
CA ARG A 210 15.09 15.01 -5.10
C ARG A 210 14.18 13.86 -4.67
N ASN A 211 14.09 12.80 -5.48
CA ASN A 211 13.27 11.61 -5.21
C ASN A 211 14.12 10.45 -4.67
N ARG A 212 15.04 10.76 -3.76
CA ARG A 212 15.86 9.76 -3.09
C ARG A 212 15.02 8.95 -2.12
N GLY A 213 15.12 7.62 -2.19
CA GLY A 213 14.50 6.69 -1.25
C GLY A 213 15.20 6.68 0.12
N VAL A 214 14.75 5.78 0.98
CA VAL A 214 15.19 5.70 2.39
C VAL A 214 16.62 5.18 2.50
N ALA A 215 16.87 3.94 2.09
CA ALA A 215 18.16 3.26 2.18
C ALA A 215 18.91 3.35 0.83
N TYR A 216 19.20 4.55 0.39
CA TYR A 216 19.61 4.89 -0.97
C TYR A 216 20.98 4.34 -1.41
N GLU A 217 21.80 3.80 -0.50
CA GLU A 217 23.06 3.11 -0.81
C GLU A 217 22.98 1.59 -0.59
N SER A 218 21.82 1.05 -0.19
CA SER A 218 21.64 -0.39 -0.06
C SER A 218 21.82 -1.10 -1.39
N PRO A 219 22.58 -2.20 -1.44
CA PRO A 219 22.49 -3.14 -2.55
C PRO A 219 21.13 -3.84 -2.55
N LEU A 220 20.60 -4.13 -3.73
CA LEU A 220 19.26 -4.69 -3.89
C LEU A 220 19.31 -6.20 -4.18
N ILE A 221 18.36 -6.93 -3.60
CA ILE A 221 17.93 -8.25 -4.08
C ILE A 221 16.51 -8.08 -4.61
N VAL A 222 16.26 -8.47 -5.85
CA VAL A 222 14.92 -8.37 -6.42
C VAL A 222 14.42 -9.77 -6.79
N VAL A 223 13.23 -10.11 -6.34
CA VAL A 223 12.54 -11.33 -6.74
C VAL A 223 11.24 -10.94 -7.43
N LYS A 224 11.19 -11.23 -8.73
CA LYS A 224 9.96 -11.08 -9.49
C LYS A 224 9.07 -12.28 -9.21
N LEU A 225 7.92 -12.03 -8.59
CA LEU A 225 6.87 -13.05 -8.48
C LEU A 225 6.29 -13.31 -9.87
N GLY A 226 6.23 -14.58 -10.26
CA GLY A 226 5.66 -14.97 -11.54
C GLY A 226 4.14 -14.72 -11.58
N THR A 227 3.60 -14.60 -12.78
CA THR A 227 2.16 -14.75 -12.99
C THR A 227 1.79 -16.21 -12.77
N ALA A 228 0.66 -16.48 -12.11
CA ALA A 228 0.17 -17.85 -11.98
C ALA A 228 0.02 -18.48 -13.37
N ARG A 229 0.30 -19.79 -13.48
CA ARG A 229 0.20 -20.55 -14.74
C ARG A 229 -1.19 -20.46 -15.40
N SER A 230 -2.20 -20.04 -14.66
CA SER A 230 -3.60 -19.88 -15.10
C SER A 230 -4.05 -18.43 -15.27
N GLY A 231 -3.12 -17.46 -15.42
CA GLY A 231 -3.47 -16.06 -15.72
C GLY A 231 -3.96 -15.23 -14.55
N GLY A 232 -3.58 -15.60 -13.32
CA GLY A 232 -3.98 -14.90 -12.12
C GLY A 232 -2.85 -14.24 -11.34
N PHE A 233 -3.09 -14.00 -10.07
CA PHE A 233 -2.14 -13.44 -9.12
C PHE A 233 -1.07 -14.46 -8.70
N PRO A 234 0.12 -14.02 -8.21
CA PRO A 234 1.12 -14.90 -7.65
C PRO A 234 0.54 -15.77 -6.50
N LEU A 235 1.06 -16.99 -6.37
CA LEU A 235 0.65 -17.90 -5.32
C LEU A 235 1.49 -17.71 -4.03
N THR A 236 0.92 -18.07 -2.89
CA THR A 236 1.61 -18.04 -1.59
C THR A 236 2.84 -18.95 -1.56
N THR A 237 2.86 -20.05 -2.31
CA THR A 237 4.03 -20.92 -2.51
C THR A 237 5.20 -20.16 -3.14
N GLN A 238 4.93 -19.37 -4.17
CA GLN A 238 5.95 -18.54 -4.83
C GLN A 238 6.51 -17.48 -3.87
N LEU A 239 5.66 -16.91 -3.00
CA LEU A 239 6.11 -15.97 -1.97
C LEU A 239 7.04 -16.65 -0.96
N MET A 240 6.72 -17.87 -0.49
CA MET A 240 7.57 -18.64 0.42
C MET A 240 8.93 -18.95 -0.23
N GLU A 241 8.93 -19.41 -1.49
CA GLU A 241 10.15 -19.68 -2.26
C GLU A 241 11.00 -18.42 -2.47
N ALA A 242 10.35 -17.27 -2.73
CA ALA A 242 11.02 -15.99 -2.89
C ALA A 242 11.71 -15.53 -1.58
N VAL A 243 11.04 -15.68 -0.44
CA VAL A 243 11.61 -15.37 0.88
C VAL A 243 12.78 -16.31 1.20
N GLU A 244 12.66 -17.60 0.90
CA GLU A 244 13.76 -18.55 1.09
C GLU A 244 14.96 -18.24 0.19
N TYR A 245 14.72 -17.81 -1.05
CA TYR A 245 15.78 -17.33 -1.96
C TYR A 245 16.53 -16.13 -1.36
N VAL A 246 15.81 -15.12 -0.90
CA VAL A 246 16.41 -13.92 -0.28
C VAL A 246 17.21 -14.29 0.96
N LYS A 247 16.66 -15.15 1.83
CA LYS A 247 17.34 -15.65 3.03
C LYS A 247 18.66 -16.34 2.66
N ARG A 248 18.64 -17.24 1.68
CA ARG A 248 19.84 -17.94 1.20
C ARG A 248 20.91 -16.95 0.72
N LYS A 249 20.54 -15.95 -0.10
CA LYS A 249 21.48 -14.93 -0.60
C LYS A 249 22.06 -14.07 0.52
N SER A 250 21.26 -13.69 1.51
CA SER A 250 21.72 -12.96 2.69
C SER A 250 22.80 -13.75 3.46
N ILE A 251 22.58 -15.05 3.64
CA ILE A 251 23.52 -15.95 4.35
C ILE A 251 24.80 -16.18 3.53
N GLU A 252 24.68 -16.45 2.22
CA GLU A 252 25.81 -16.66 1.30
C GLU A 252 26.73 -15.43 1.28
N GLU A 253 26.15 -14.23 1.18
CA GLU A 253 26.87 -12.95 1.14
C GLU A 253 27.26 -12.43 2.55
N ARG A 254 26.78 -13.08 3.63
CA ARG A 254 26.99 -12.66 5.02
C ARG A 254 26.55 -11.22 5.29
N LYS A 255 25.47 -10.77 4.63
CA LYS A 255 24.91 -9.43 4.77
C LYS A 255 23.51 -9.48 5.39
N PRO A 256 23.20 -8.59 6.34
CA PRO A 256 21.84 -8.43 6.84
C PRO A 256 20.89 -8.02 5.72
N VAL A 257 19.59 -8.34 5.86
CA VAL A 257 18.58 -8.02 4.85
C VAL A 257 17.27 -7.52 5.47
N ALA A 258 16.76 -6.42 4.93
CA ALA A 258 15.40 -5.95 5.13
C ALA A 258 14.56 -6.33 3.92
N ILE A 259 13.49 -7.08 4.12
CA ILE A 259 12.62 -7.66 3.08
C ILE A 259 11.32 -6.86 3.02
N ASN A 260 10.94 -6.43 1.82
CA ASN A 260 9.68 -5.78 1.52
C ASN A 260 8.72 -6.73 0.83
N ILE A 261 7.50 -6.86 1.37
CA ILE A 261 6.39 -7.60 0.80
C ILE A 261 5.19 -6.66 0.71
N SER A 262 4.80 -6.30 -0.52
CA SER A 262 3.66 -5.41 -0.79
C SER A 262 2.51 -6.16 -1.47
N PHE A 263 2.26 -7.39 -1.01
CA PHE A 263 1.18 -8.28 -1.44
C PHE A 263 0.43 -8.84 -0.25
N GLY A 264 -0.87 -9.05 -0.43
CA GLY A 264 -1.72 -9.71 0.55
C GLY A 264 -2.97 -10.30 -0.10
N ASN A 265 -3.74 -11.05 0.69
CA ASN A 265 -5.03 -11.59 0.32
C ASN A 265 -5.93 -11.75 1.57
N ASN A 266 -7.22 -12.05 1.34
CA ASN A 266 -8.18 -12.24 2.42
C ASN A 266 -8.42 -13.72 2.77
N TYR A 267 -7.61 -14.64 2.24
CA TYR A 267 -7.79 -16.07 2.52
C TYR A 267 -7.09 -16.48 3.81
N GLY A 268 -7.85 -16.96 4.77
CA GLY A 268 -7.36 -17.49 6.02
C GLY A 268 -8.10 -16.95 7.24
N SER A 269 -7.66 -17.41 8.40
CA SER A 269 -8.29 -17.05 9.70
C SER A 269 -7.91 -15.65 10.21
N HIS A 270 -6.97 -14.97 9.57
CA HIS A 270 -6.41 -13.68 10.02
C HIS A 270 -5.90 -13.68 11.48
N THR A 271 -5.44 -14.86 11.94
CA THR A 271 -4.94 -15.07 13.31
C THR A 271 -3.42 -15.18 13.39
N GLY A 272 -2.72 -15.04 12.26
CA GLY A 272 -1.26 -15.18 12.21
C GLY A 272 -0.77 -16.64 12.20
N THR A 273 -1.67 -17.62 12.05
CA THR A 273 -1.36 -19.05 12.26
C THR A 273 -1.36 -19.90 11.00
N SER A 274 -1.63 -19.34 9.82
CA SER A 274 -1.48 -20.07 8.57
C SER A 274 -0.02 -20.54 8.36
N LEU A 275 0.20 -21.55 7.52
CA LEU A 275 1.55 -22.04 7.24
C LEU A 275 2.46 -20.95 6.66
N LEU A 276 1.92 -20.07 5.81
CA LEU A 276 2.65 -18.90 5.29
C LEU A 276 3.05 -17.97 6.44
N GLU A 277 2.12 -17.60 7.30
CA GLU A 277 2.37 -16.63 8.38
C GLU A 277 3.34 -17.14 9.43
N THR A 278 3.21 -18.41 9.80
CA THR A 278 4.15 -19.07 10.74
C THR A 278 5.54 -19.20 10.14
N TYR A 279 5.64 -19.52 8.83
CA TYR A 279 6.91 -19.54 8.10
C TYR A 279 7.57 -18.13 8.08
N LEU A 280 6.82 -17.09 7.72
CA LEU A 280 7.34 -15.72 7.68
C LEU A 280 7.77 -15.25 9.08
N SER A 281 7.00 -15.55 10.12
CA SER A 281 7.35 -15.28 11.51
C SER A 281 8.64 -15.98 11.92
N GLN A 282 8.84 -17.23 11.50
CA GLN A 282 10.07 -17.97 11.75
C GLN A 282 11.27 -17.34 11.03
N VAL A 283 11.12 -16.95 9.75
CA VAL A 283 12.20 -16.32 8.98
C VAL A 283 12.52 -14.93 9.51
N ALA A 284 11.52 -14.11 9.84
CA ALA A 284 11.72 -12.76 10.38
C ALA A 284 12.57 -12.76 11.66
N ASN A 285 12.50 -13.83 12.44
CA ASN A 285 13.28 -13.96 13.69
C ASN A 285 14.61 -14.72 13.51
N GLN A 286 14.98 -15.07 12.28
CA GLN A 286 16.28 -15.68 11.99
C GLN A 286 17.38 -14.62 11.84
N TRP A 287 18.62 -15.11 11.73
CA TRP A 287 19.83 -14.32 11.70
C TRP A 287 19.76 -13.12 10.72
N LYS A 288 19.83 -11.92 11.28
CA LYS A 288 19.97 -10.61 10.66
C LYS A 288 18.92 -10.31 9.57
N MET A 289 17.67 -10.69 9.83
CA MET A 289 16.54 -10.43 8.93
C MET A 289 15.50 -9.52 9.58
N ALA A 290 14.79 -8.76 8.75
CA ALA A 290 13.57 -8.07 9.07
C ALA A 290 12.62 -8.16 7.88
N ILE A 291 11.32 -8.34 8.12
CA ILE A 291 10.29 -8.44 7.08
C ILE A 291 9.22 -7.39 7.36
N ALA A 292 9.01 -6.47 6.43
CA ALA A 292 7.91 -5.52 6.45
C ALA A 292 6.84 -5.91 5.43
N ILE A 293 5.57 -5.88 5.85
CA ILE A 293 4.41 -6.30 5.04
C ILE A 293 3.31 -5.26 5.12
N GLY A 294 2.75 -4.88 3.97
CA GLY A 294 1.61 -3.97 3.89
C GLY A 294 0.31 -4.61 4.38
N THR A 295 -0.52 -3.84 5.08
CA THR A 295 -1.77 -4.33 5.69
C THR A 295 -2.91 -4.55 4.70
N GLY A 296 -2.72 -4.21 3.42
CA GLY A 296 -3.77 -4.25 2.40
C GLY A 296 -4.50 -2.91 2.26
N ASN A 297 -5.35 -2.83 1.24
CA ASN A 297 -6.08 -1.61 0.90
C ASN A 297 -7.60 -1.78 1.06
N GLU A 298 -8.02 -2.81 1.79
CA GLU A 298 -9.40 -3.23 1.97
C GLU A 298 -10.10 -2.53 3.16
N GLY A 299 -9.50 -1.51 3.76
CA GLY A 299 -9.99 -0.82 4.96
C GLY A 299 -11.39 -0.22 4.84
N GLN A 300 -11.87 0.04 3.62
CA GLN A 300 -13.24 0.54 3.34
C GLN A 300 -14.02 -0.37 2.39
N GLU A 301 -13.45 -1.50 1.98
CA GLU A 301 -14.14 -2.43 1.10
C GLU A 301 -15.14 -3.28 1.90
N ALA A 302 -16.26 -3.61 1.27
CA ALA A 302 -17.33 -4.38 1.90
C ALA A 302 -17.03 -5.90 1.93
N LEU A 303 -15.77 -6.30 2.10
CA LEU A 303 -15.30 -7.67 1.99
C LEU A 303 -15.23 -8.44 3.30
N HIS A 304 -15.47 -7.76 4.41
CA HIS A 304 -15.40 -8.35 5.75
C HIS A 304 -16.63 -8.03 6.58
N GLN A 305 -17.09 -9.00 7.35
CA GLN A 305 -18.05 -8.81 8.42
C GLN A 305 -17.68 -9.65 9.64
N GLN A 306 -17.78 -9.08 10.82
CA GLN A 306 -17.54 -9.77 12.08
C GLN A 306 -18.57 -9.38 13.13
N GLY A 307 -18.60 -10.15 14.20
CA GLY A 307 -19.47 -9.85 15.33
C GLY A 307 -19.37 -10.88 16.44
N ARG A 308 -20.34 -10.82 17.35
CA ARG A 308 -20.43 -11.74 18.47
C ARG A 308 -21.85 -12.26 18.64
N LEU A 309 -21.99 -13.58 18.57
CA LEU A 309 -23.22 -14.28 18.82
C LEU A 309 -23.50 -14.35 20.35
N SER A 310 -24.76 -14.27 20.70
CA SER A 310 -25.22 -14.43 22.09
C SER A 310 -26.14 -15.63 22.20
N ALA A 311 -26.06 -16.38 23.30
CA ALA A 311 -26.93 -17.49 23.58
C ALA A 311 -28.41 -17.07 23.70
N PHE A 312 -28.69 -15.78 23.92
CA PHE A 312 -30.02 -15.22 24.02
C PHE A 312 -30.61 -14.75 22.69
N ARG A 313 -29.80 -14.69 21.64
CA ARG A 313 -30.23 -14.26 20.29
C ARG A 313 -30.75 -15.48 19.52
N GLN A 314 -31.95 -15.38 18.97
CA GLN A 314 -32.56 -16.51 18.25
C GLN A 314 -31.90 -16.74 16.89
N GLU A 315 -31.65 -15.68 16.15
CA GLU A 315 -30.98 -15.72 14.83
C GLU A 315 -30.27 -14.40 14.49
N LEU A 316 -29.30 -14.47 13.57
CA LEU A 316 -28.65 -13.33 12.98
C LEU A 316 -28.58 -13.56 11.46
N GLY A 317 -29.13 -12.64 10.68
CA GLY A 317 -28.98 -12.62 9.22
C GLY A 317 -27.75 -11.80 8.82
N ILE A 318 -26.96 -12.32 7.89
CA ILE A 318 -25.83 -11.67 7.24
C ILE A 318 -26.17 -11.60 5.76
N GLU A 319 -26.24 -10.39 5.22
CA GLU A 319 -26.62 -10.12 3.85
C GLU A 319 -25.40 -9.89 2.99
N LEU A 320 -25.28 -10.70 1.92
CA LEU A 320 -24.24 -10.66 0.90
C LEU A 320 -24.87 -10.24 -0.44
N ALA A 321 -24.56 -9.05 -0.91
CA ALA A 321 -24.88 -8.64 -2.26
C ALA A 321 -23.90 -9.30 -3.25
N VAL A 322 -24.42 -9.90 -4.29
CA VAL A 322 -23.66 -10.45 -5.43
C VAL A 322 -24.07 -9.66 -6.66
N ASP A 323 -23.08 -9.02 -7.31
CA ASP A 323 -23.29 -8.20 -8.49
C ASP A 323 -23.53 -9.08 -9.75
N VAL A 324 -24.02 -8.47 -10.79
CA VAL A 324 -24.14 -9.13 -12.10
C VAL A 324 -22.78 -9.46 -12.68
N TYR A 325 -22.71 -10.53 -13.47
CA TYR A 325 -21.48 -10.99 -14.14
C TYR A 325 -20.36 -11.49 -13.18
N GLU A 326 -20.70 -11.86 -11.94
CA GLU A 326 -19.74 -12.56 -11.09
C GLU A 326 -19.45 -13.97 -11.60
N THR A 327 -18.18 -14.29 -11.80
CA THR A 327 -17.74 -15.61 -12.26
C THR A 327 -17.66 -16.64 -11.14
N SER A 328 -17.42 -16.20 -9.92
CA SER A 328 -17.46 -17.01 -8.70
C SER A 328 -17.41 -16.13 -7.47
N VAL A 329 -18.01 -16.58 -6.37
CA VAL A 329 -17.87 -15.93 -5.07
C VAL A 329 -17.41 -16.97 -4.06
N ASN A 330 -16.33 -16.67 -3.35
CA ASN A 330 -15.79 -17.49 -2.28
C ASN A 330 -15.92 -16.75 -0.96
N LEU A 331 -16.48 -17.42 0.02
CA LEU A 331 -16.73 -16.89 1.35
C LEU A 331 -16.18 -17.83 2.40
N GLN A 332 -15.41 -17.31 3.33
CA GLN A 332 -14.92 -18.02 4.51
C GLN A 332 -15.64 -17.50 5.74
N PHE A 333 -16.32 -18.38 6.47
CA PHE A 333 -16.94 -18.10 7.76
C PHE A 333 -16.14 -18.81 8.86
N TRP A 334 -15.67 -18.05 9.83
CA TRP A 334 -14.84 -18.51 10.93
C TRP A 334 -15.55 -18.35 12.27
N LYS A 335 -15.56 -19.41 13.09
CA LYS A 335 -16.06 -19.45 14.45
C LYS A 335 -15.22 -20.36 15.34
N ARG A 336 -15.42 -20.30 16.66
CA ARG A 336 -14.82 -21.29 17.56
C ARG A 336 -15.49 -22.68 17.38
N TYR A 337 -14.72 -23.74 17.40
CA TYR A 337 -15.26 -25.13 17.41
C TYR A 337 -16.21 -25.40 18.56
N GLN A 338 -15.99 -24.77 19.73
CA GLN A 338 -16.83 -24.94 20.92
C GLN A 338 -18.22 -24.30 20.81
N ASP A 339 -18.42 -23.39 19.86
CA ASP A 339 -19.70 -22.72 19.59
C ASP A 339 -20.48 -23.53 18.55
N VAL A 340 -21.69 -23.94 18.92
CA VAL A 340 -22.60 -24.69 18.03
C VAL A 340 -23.57 -23.70 17.40
N VAL A 341 -23.51 -23.58 16.07
CA VAL A 341 -24.27 -22.60 15.27
C VAL A 341 -24.84 -23.29 14.04
N ASP A 342 -26.14 -23.46 13.99
CA ASP A 342 -26.82 -23.92 12.78
C ASP A 342 -26.79 -22.79 11.72
N LEU A 343 -26.70 -23.17 10.45
CA LEU A 343 -26.64 -22.26 9.32
C LEU A 343 -27.82 -22.48 8.37
N VAL A 344 -28.40 -21.40 7.87
CA VAL A 344 -29.38 -21.44 6.78
C VAL A 344 -28.95 -20.45 5.71
N LEU A 345 -28.84 -20.90 4.45
CA LEU A 345 -28.63 -20.02 3.32
C LEU A 345 -29.95 -19.78 2.60
N LEU A 346 -30.28 -18.51 2.42
CA LEU A 346 -31.39 -18.06 1.61
C LEU A 346 -30.90 -17.45 0.30
N ALA A 347 -31.58 -17.78 -0.78
CA ALA A 347 -31.36 -17.17 -2.08
C ALA A 347 -31.91 -15.75 -2.18
N PRO A 348 -31.66 -15.00 -3.26
CA PRO A 348 -32.19 -13.65 -3.45
C PRO A 348 -33.72 -13.52 -3.38
N ASP A 349 -34.46 -14.56 -3.74
CA ASP A 349 -35.92 -14.63 -3.62
C ASP A 349 -36.40 -15.04 -2.22
N GLN A 350 -35.49 -15.14 -1.24
CA GLN A 350 -35.71 -15.60 0.11
C GLN A 350 -36.10 -17.08 0.25
N SER A 351 -36.02 -17.87 -0.83
CA SER A 351 -36.16 -19.32 -0.74
C SER A 351 -34.96 -19.93 -0.01
N GLN A 352 -35.21 -20.95 0.81
CA GLN A 352 -34.16 -21.67 1.50
C GLN A 352 -33.42 -22.60 0.53
N VAL A 353 -32.11 -22.35 0.34
CA VAL A 353 -31.25 -23.20 -0.46
C VAL A 353 -30.79 -24.43 0.35
N PHE A 354 -30.28 -24.18 1.55
CA PHE A 354 -29.92 -25.28 2.46
C PHE A 354 -30.06 -24.87 3.92
N ARG A 355 -30.06 -25.90 4.79
CA ARG A 355 -29.93 -25.78 6.23
C ARG A 355 -28.92 -26.79 6.74
N PHE A 356 -27.92 -26.30 7.46
CA PHE A 356 -26.93 -27.10 8.16
C PHE A 356 -27.23 -27.06 9.66
N LEU A 357 -27.28 -28.25 10.29
CA LEU A 357 -27.53 -28.40 11.71
C LEU A 357 -26.25 -28.87 12.42
N ASP A 358 -25.44 -27.93 12.88
CA ASP A 358 -24.25 -28.16 13.70
C ASP A 358 -24.58 -28.85 15.03
N SER A 359 -25.85 -28.68 15.46
CA SER A 359 -26.40 -29.31 16.68
C SER A 359 -26.79 -30.79 16.51
N GLU A 360 -26.98 -31.28 15.29
CA GLU A 360 -27.35 -32.64 14.99
C GLU A 360 -26.13 -33.45 14.50
N GLN A 361 -25.89 -34.57 15.14
CA GLN A 361 -24.81 -35.48 14.70
C GLN A 361 -25.18 -36.09 13.35
N GLY A 362 -24.42 -35.70 12.30
CA GLY A 362 -24.64 -36.34 11.00
C GLY A 362 -24.11 -35.62 9.76
N VAL A 363 -23.93 -34.29 9.79
CA VAL A 363 -23.14 -33.64 8.74
C VAL A 363 -21.72 -33.51 9.29
N GLY A 364 -20.86 -34.44 8.89
CA GLY A 364 -19.54 -34.59 9.49
C GLY A 364 -18.59 -33.46 9.13
N GLU A 365 -17.87 -32.99 10.11
CA GLU A 365 -16.61 -32.27 9.90
C GLU A 365 -15.79 -32.98 8.83
N GLY A 366 -15.23 -32.24 7.87
CA GLY A 366 -14.48 -32.77 6.72
C GLY A 366 -15.35 -33.21 5.54
N GLN A 367 -16.66 -32.90 5.53
CA GLN A 367 -17.58 -33.23 4.42
C GLN A 367 -17.90 -32.01 3.56
N ILE A 368 -18.17 -32.27 2.28
CA ILE A 368 -18.66 -31.30 1.31
C ILE A 368 -20.15 -31.57 1.10
N ALA A 369 -20.96 -30.52 1.19
CA ALA A 369 -22.35 -30.54 0.77
C ALA A 369 -22.53 -29.63 -0.44
N SER A 370 -23.29 -30.08 -1.45
CA SER A 370 -23.53 -29.33 -2.69
C SER A 370 -25.02 -29.06 -2.86
N TYR A 371 -25.35 -27.86 -3.23
CA TYR A 371 -26.73 -27.38 -3.44
C TYR A 371 -26.81 -26.60 -4.74
N VAL A 372 -27.96 -26.59 -5.37
CA VAL A 372 -28.20 -25.85 -6.61
C VAL A 372 -29.39 -24.94 -6.43
N TRP A 373 -29.24 -23.69 -6.82
CA TRP A 373 -30.32 -22.73 -6.99
C TRP A 373 -30.15 -21.98 -8.30
N ASN A 374 -31.13 -22.12 -9.17
CA ASN A 374 -31.11 -21.57 -10.55
C ASN A 374 -29.80 -21.88 -11.28
N ASN A 375 -29.00 -20.85 -11.59
CA ASN A 375 -27.72 -20.99 -12.27
C ASN A 375 -26.50 -21.10 -11.33
N THR A 376 -26.72 -21.07 -10.03
CA THR A 376 -25.63 -21.12 -9.03
C THR A 376 -25.59 -22.48 -8.36
N GLU A 377 -24.43 -23.10 -8.37
CA GLU A 377 -24.08 -24.26 -7.54
C GLU A 377 -23.26 -23.79 -6.34
N ILE A 378 -23.69 -24.15 -5.15
CA ILE A 378 -23.06 -23.76 -3.90
C ILE A 378 -22.47 -25.01 -3.24
N HIS A 379 -21.14 -25.04 -3.12
CA HIS A 379 -20.44 -26.04 -2.34
C HIS A 379 -20.12 -25.46 -0.96
N VAL A 380 -20.45 -26.22 0.07
CA VAL A 380 -20.15 -25.85 1.47
C VAL A 380 -19.27 -26.92 2.08
N PHE A 381 -18.13 -26.51 2.59
CA PHE A 381 -17.18 -27.37 3.30
C PHE A 381 -17.12 -26.99 4.77
N PHE A 382 -17.22 -27.96 5.66
CA PHE A 382 -17.10 -27.79 7.10
C PHE A 382 -15.79 -28.38 7.58
N ASP A 383 -14.86 -27.52 8.01
CA ASP A 383 -13.53 -27.94 8.43
C ASP A 383 -13.58 -28.77 9.73
N ALA A 384 -12.68 -29.76 9.80
CA ALA A 384 -12.41 -30.54 11.00
C ALA A 384 -11.27 -29.90 11.82
N PRO A 385 -11.18 -30.15 13.15
CA PRO A 385 -10.08 -29.64 13.95
C PRO A 385 -8.71 -29.99 13.37
N SER A 386 -7.88 -28.97 13.15
CA SER A 386 -6.52 -29.12 12.59
C SER A 386 -5.46 -28.74 13.63
N PRO A 387 -4.19 -29.21 13.46
CA PRO A 387 -3.09 -28.86 14.38
C PRO A 387 -2.74 -27.38 14.42
N TYR A 388 -3.20 -26.60 13.42
CA TYR A 388 -2.80 -25.20 13.20
C TYR A 388 -3.91 -24.21 13.53
N GLN A 389 -5.15 -24.68 13.80
CA GLN A 389 -6.33 -23.83 13.97
C GLN A 389 -7.17 -24.27 15.16
N ILE A 390 -7.57 -23.31 15.99
CA ILE A 390 -8.59 -23.48 17.05
C ILE A 390 -9.96 -22.94 16.64
N TYR A 391 -10.03 -22.44 15.41
CA TYR A 391 -11.23 -21.92 14.76
C TYR A 391 -11.67 -22.87 13.67
N GLN A 392 -12.97 -23.07 13.57
CA GLN A 392 -13.59 -23.82 12.48
C GLN A 392 -13.81 -22.90 11.30
N GLU A 393 -13.32 -23.33 10.14
CA GLU A 393 -13.69 -22.76 8.86
C GLU A 393 -14.96 -23.40 8.32
N ILE A 394 -15.87 -22.60 7.82
CA ILE A 394 -16.96 -23.05 6.96
C ILE A 394 -16.79 -22.28 5.64
N TYR A 395 -16.40 -23.01 4.61
CA TYR A 395 -16.07 -22.45 3.30
C TYR A 395 -17.25 -22.59 2.36
N PHE A 396 -17.64 -21.51 1.69
CA PHE A 396 -18.68 -21.49 0.68
C PHE A 396 -18.05 -21.11 -0.67
N ALA A 397 -18.30 -21.95 -1.69
CA ALA A 397 -17.98 -21.64 -3.06
C ALA A 397 -19.29 -21.53 -3.85
N PHE A 398 -19.57 -20.33 -4.35
CA PHE A 398 -20.66 -20.07 -5.30
C PHE A 398 -20.08 -20.15 -6.70
N LEU A 399 -20.49 -21.13 -7.47
CA LEU A 399 -20.00 -21.40 -8.80
C LEU A 399 -21.14 -21.32 -9.82
N PRO A 400 -20.90 -20.73 -11.00
CA PRO A 400 -21.92 -20.70 -12.04
C PRO A 400 -22.06 -22.06 -12.73
N ARG A 401 -23.27 -22.42 -13.09
CA ARG A 401 -23.53 -23.58 -13.96
C ARG A 401 -23.34 -23.26 -15.45
N THR A 402 -23.37 -21.97 -15.78
CA THR A 402 -23.04 -21.44 -17.10
C THR A 402 -21.91 -20.41 -16.96
N ASP A 403 -22.16 -19.14 -17.22
CA ASP A 403 -21.12 -18.12 -17.26
C ASP A 403 -20.96 -17.36 -15.94
N TYR A 404 -22.08 -17.07 -15.25
CA TYR A 404 -22.09 -16.20 -14.06
C TYR A 404 -23.00 -16.76 -12.97
N VAL A 405 -22.64 -16.49 -11.71
CA VAL A 405 -23.49 -16.79 -10.56
C VAL A 405 -24.73 -15.88 -10.53
N ASP A 406 -25.80 -16.33 -9.91
CA ASP A 406 -27.03 -15.56 -9.79
C ASP A 406 -26.81 -14.32 -8.92
N ALA A 407 -27.06 -13.14 -9.49
CA ALA A 407 -26.97 -11.86 -8.80
C ALA A 407 -28.13 -11.64 -7.83
N GLY A 408 -27.91 -10.78 -6.83
CA GLY A 408 -28.87 -10.38 -5.83
C GLY A 408 -28.36 -10.50 -4.39
N VAL A 409 -29.26 -10.36 -3.42
CA VAL A 409 -28.89 -10.40 -2.00
C VAL A 409 -29.12 -11.80 -1.43
N TRP A 410 -28.03 -12.49 -1.18
CA TRP A 410 -27.99 -13.78 -0.49
C TRP A 410 -27.99 -13.53 1.03
N THR A 411 -28.66 -14.37 1.81
CA THR A 411 -28.70 -14.21 3.27
C THR A 411 -28.21 -15.47 3.98
N ILE A 412 -27.15 -15.32 4.79
CA ILE A 412 -26.65 -16.37 5.67
C ILE A 412 -27.25 -16.13 7.05
N ARG A 413 -28.14 -17.01 7.48
CA ARG A 413 -28.72 -16.96 8.84
C ARG A 413 -27.90 -17.83 9.77
N LEU A 414 -27.41 -17.24 10.84
CA LEU A 414 -26.72 -17.89 11.94
C LEU A 414 -27.74 -18.13 13.07
N LEU A 415 -27.91 -19.38 13.47
CA LEU A 415 -28.83 -19.79 14.56
C LEU A 415 -28.01 -20.34 15.74
N PRO A 416 -27.69 -19.51 16.73
CA PRO A 416 -26.93 -19.93 17.90
C PRO A 416 -27.66 -21.04 18.69
N ARG A 417 -26.96 -22.15 18.98
CA ARG A 417 -27.49 -23.27 19.78
C ARG A 417 -26.82 -23.40 21.13
N ARG A 418 -25.49 -23.37 21.11
CA ARG A 418 -24.66 -23.39 22.31
C ARG A 418 -23.46 -22.47 22.09
N ILE A 419 -23.46 -21.34 22.75
CA ILE A 419 -22.42 -20.31 22.61
C ILE A 419 -21.59 -20.26 23.89
N LYS A 420 -20.28 -20.38 23.74
CA LYS A 420 -19.29 -20.21 24.80
C LYS A 420 -18.43 -18.96 24.60
N ASP A 421 -17.98 -18.70 23.39
CA ASP A 421 -17.25 -17.50 22.99
C ASP A 421 -18.15 -16.57 22.17
N GLY A 422 -18.69 -17.06 21.06
CA GLY A 422 -19.59 -16.37 20.16
C GLY A 422 -18.93 -15.50 19.10
N SER A 423 -17.62 -15.30 19.15
CA SER A 423 -16.91 -14.52 18.12
C SER A 423 -17.00 -15.21 16.77
N TYR A 424 -17.33 -14.43 15.73
CA TYR A 424 -17.35 -14.90 14.36
C TYR A 424 -16.81 -13.83 13.41
N ALA A 425 -16.29 -14.28 12.28
CA ALA A 425 -15.83 -13.42 11.21
C ALA A 425 -16.08 -14.07 9.84
N LEU A 426 -16.38 -13.25 8.85
CA LEU A 426 -16.56 -13.65 7.47
C LEU A 426 -15.68 -12.80 6.58
N TRP A 427 -14.99 -13.43 5.66
CA TRP A 427 -14.20 -12.77 4.62
C TRP A 427 -14.62 -13.27 3.24
N LEU A 428 -14.77 -12.35 2.32
CA LEU A 428 -14.82 -12.63 0.90
C LEU A 428 -13.39 -12.70 0.34
N GLN A 429 -13.26 -13.21 -0.87
CA GLN A 429 -12.00 -13.17 -1.60
C GLN A 429 -11.49 -11.72 -1.75
N THR A 430 -10.20 -11.57 -2.01
CA THR A 430 -9.55 -10.26 -2.14
C THR A 430 -10.24 -9.39 -3.18
N GLY A 431 -10.35 -8.10 -2.89
CA GLY A 431 -10.82 -7.08 -3.83
C GLY A 431 -10.05 -7.12 -5.15
N GLY A 432 -10.67 -6.69 -6.24
CA GLY A 432 -10.13 -6.81 -7.61
C GLY A 432 -10.32 -8.20 -8.25
N SER A 433 -10.76 -9.21 -7.48
CA SER A 433 -11.25 -10.49 -8.00
C SER A 433 -12.78 -10.58 -7.96
N LEU A 434 -13.45 -9.56 -7.45
CA LEU A 434 -14.91 -9.39 -7.39
C LEU A 434 -15.31 -8.12 -8.13
N ASN A 435 -16.57 -8.05 -8.56
CA ASN A 435 -17.15 -6.84 -9.09
C ASN A 435 -17.42 -5.81 -7.97
N GLU A 436 -17.44 -4.53 -8.31
CA GLU A 436 -17.44 -3.41 -7.36
C GLU A 436 -18.64 -3.44 -6.37
N ASN A 437 -19.79 -3.96 -6.78
CA ASN A 437 -20.98 -4.03 -5.93
C ASN A 437 -21.16 -5.38 -5.23
N THR A 438 -20.20 -6.30 -5.32
CA THR A 438 -20.22 -7.56 -4.56
C THR A 438 -19.60 -7.33 -3.19
N GLY A 439 -20.37 -7.57 -2.12
CA GLY A 439 -19.90 -7.36 -0.75
C GLY A 439 -21.00 -7.50 0.30
N PHE A 440 -20.61 -7.42 1.56
CA PHE A 440 -21.57 -7.44 2.68
C PHE A 440 -22.32 -6.11 2.79
N LEU A 441 -23.64 -6.15 2.90
CA LEU A 441 -24.46 -4.94 3.07
C LEU A 441 -24.21 -4.23 4.42
N GLN A 442 -23.75 -4.98 5.42
CA GLN A 442 -23.38 -4.46 6.73
C GLN A 442 -21.92 -4.84 7.02
N ALA A 443 -21.00 -4.40 6.15
CA ALA A 443 -19.58 -4.68 6.30
C ALA A 443 -18.99 -4.09 7.58
N SER A 444 -17.99 -4.76 8.13
CA SER A 444 -17.16 -4.25 9.21
C SER A 444 -15.91 -3.62 8.63
N GLU A 445 -15.62 -2.40 9.05
CA GLU A 445 -14.35 -1.75 8.72
C GLU A 445 -13.20 -2.22 9.65
N GLU A 446 -13.51 -2.88 10.75
CA GLU A 446 -12.54 -3.43 11.69
C GLU A 446 -12.01 -4.78 11.20
N THR A 447 -10.75 -5.10 11.50
CA THR A 447 -10.08 -6.36 11.16
C THR A 447 -10.01 -6.60 9.64
N THR A 448 -9.64 -5.56 8.90
CA THR A 448 -9.43 -5.59 7.46
C THR A 448 -7.95 -5.76 7.04
N LEU A 449 -7.13 -6.25 7.97
CA LEU A 449 -5.73 -6.63 7.70
C LEU A 449 -5.67 -7.82 6.76
N THR A 450 -4.93 -7.74 5.67
CA THR A 450 -4.75 -8.88 4.76
C THR A 450 -3.71 -9.87 5.27
N VAL A 451 -3.86 -11.13 4.94
CA VAL A 451 -2.83 -12.17 5.13
C VAL A 451 -1.73 -11.96 4.07
N PRO A 452 -0.43 -11.92 4.41
CA PRO A 452 0.14 -12.35 5.70
C PRO A 452 0.58 -11.20 6.64
N SER A 453 -0.02 -10.01 6.57
CA SER A 453 0.36 -8.91 7.46
C SER A 453 -0.01 -9.19 8.93
N THR A 454 -0.91 -10.14 9.15
CA THR A 454 -1.30 -10.65 10.47
C THR A 454 -0.29 -11.59 11.12
N ALA A 455 0.80 -11.98 10.41
CA ALA A 455 1.87 -12.78 10.98
C ALA A 455 2.52 -12.08 12.19
N ASP A 456 2.84 -12.83 13.24
CA ASP A 456 3.28 -12.33 14.56
C ASP A 456 4.57 -11.49 14.47
N LYS A 457 5.64 -12.04 13.89
CA LYS A 457 7.01 -11.46 13.99
C LYS A 457 7.41 -10.56 12.83
N VAL A 458 6.53 -10.39 11.86
CA VAL A 458 6.73 -9.42 10.79
C VAL A 458 6.34 -8.01 11.26
N ILE A 459 6.79 -7.00 10.54
CA ILE A 459 6.39 -5.62 10.77
C ILE A 459 5.23 -5.34 9.83
N SER A 460 4.01 -5.26 10.37
CA SER A 460 2.84 -4.91 9.57
C SER A 460 2.66 -3.40 9.47
N VAL A 461 2.55 -2.91 8.24
CA VAL A 461 2.64 -1.49 7.91
C VAL A 461 1.35 -1.01 7.28
N GLY A 462 0.64 -0.14 7.99
CA GLY A 462 -0.49 0.61 7.47
C GLY A 462 -0.06 1.90 6.76
N ALA A 463 -1.02 2.60 6.18
CA ALA A 463 -0.79 3.84 5.43
C ALA A 463 -1.44 5.06 6.09
N TYR A 464 -0.76 6.22 5.98
CA TYR A 464 -1.34 7.51 6.34
C TYR A 464 -1.01 8.59 5.29
N ASP A 465 -1.81 9.67 5.27
CA ASP A 465 -1.53 10.86 4.47
C ASP A 465 -0.61 11.80 5.26
N SER A 466 0.66 11.84 4.89
CA SER A 466 1.68 12.64 5.57
C SER A 466 1.52 14.15 5.39
N ARG A 467 0.68 14.60 4.44
CA ARG A 467 0.38 16.03 4.24
C ARG A 467 -0.67 16.54 5.21
N ARG A 468 -1.62 15.64 5.57
CA ARG A 468 -2.72 15.96 6.48
C ARG A 468 -2.50 15.42 7.89
N ASN A 469 -1.50 14.56 8.08
CA ASN A 469 -1.26 13.78 9.30
C ASN A 469 -2.52 13.00 9.71
N GLN A 470 -3.10 12.27 8.75
CA GLN A 470 -4.35 11.52 8.92
C GLN A 470 -4.20 10.10 8.41
N TYR A 471 -4.84 9.15 9.10
CA TYR A 471 -4.97 7.79 8.65
C TYR A 471 -5.58 7.72 7.23
N ALA A 472 -5.03 6.85 6.38
CA ALA A 472 -5.56 6.62 5.04
C ALA A 472 -6.69 5.60 5.11
N SER A 473 -7.91 6.01 4.76
CA SER A 473 -9.12 5.22 4.96
C SER A 473 -9.13 3.84 4.27
N PHE A 474 -8.38 3.69 3.18
CA PHE A 474 -8.21 2.41 2.50
C PHE A 474 -7.30 1.44 3.27
N SER A 475 -6.45 1.92 4.18
CA SER A 475 -5.47 1.08 4.87
C SER A 475 -6.15 0.01 5.70
N GLY A 476 -5.70 -1.24 5.57
CA GLY A 476 -6.14 -2.32 6.43
C GLY A 476 -5.89 -1.99 7.90
N ARG A 477 -6.86 -2.30 8.76
CA ARG A 477 -6.87 -1.92 10.16
C ARG A 477 -7.46 -3.01 11.07
N GLY A 478 -7.35 -2.79 12.36
CA GLY A 478 -7.88 -3.62 13.42
C GLY A 478 -6.81 -4.40 14.14
N PHE A 479 -7.08 -4.72 15.41
CA PHE A 479 -6.26 -5.68 16.13
C PHE A 479 -6.46 -7.08 15.54
N ALA A 480 -5.48 -7.95 15.68
CA ALA A 480 -5.68 -9.35 15.34
C ALA A 480 -6.94 -9.86 16.09
N TRP A 481 -7.99 -10.22 15.34
CA TRP A 481 -9.36 -10.37 15.88
C TRP A 481 -9.50 -11.42 16.98
N VAL A 482 -8.51 -12.25 17.12
CA VAL A 482 -8.46 -13.34 18.09
C VAL A 482 -7.53 -13.07 19.24
N THR A 483 -6.29 -12.66 18.92
CA THR A 483 -5.27 -12.46 19.95
C THR A 483 -5.40 -11.10 20.63
N GLY A 484 -6.07 -10.15 19.99
CA GLY A 484 -6.10 -8.76 20.42
C GLY A 484 -4.74 -8.07 20.31
N GLU A 485 -3.79 -8.69 19.60
CA GLU A 485 -2.48 -8.09 19.36
C GLU A 485 -2.61 -6.82 18.54
N VAL A 486 -1.82 -5.80 18.90
CA VAL A 486 -1.82 -4.52 18.21
C VAL A 486 -1.29 -4.70 16.79
N LYS A 487 -2.18 -4.52 15.80
CA LYS A 487 -1.91 -4.50 14.36
C LYS A 487 -2.80 -3.42 13.70
N PRO A 488 -2.27 -2.66 12.71
CA PRO A 488 -0.88 -2.71 12.23
C PRO A 488 0.11 -2.45 13.36
N ASP A 489 1.38 -2.80 13.14
CA ASP A 489 2.44 -2.44 14.10
C ASP A 489 2.65 -0.91 14.12
N LEU A 490 2.69 -0.31 12.92
CA LEU A 490 2.85 1.13 12.72
C LEU A 490 2.33 1.54 11.33
N VAL A 491 2.30 2.83 11.06
CA VAL A 491 1.95 3.39 9.76
C VAL A 491 3.11 4.19 9.16
N ALA A 492 3.13 4.26 7.83
CA ALA A 492 4.08 5.09 7.11
C ALA A 492 3.36 5.87 5.98
N PRO A 493 3.99 6.89 5.36
CA PRO A 493 3.39 7.65 4.28
C PRO A 493 2.96 6.75 3.12
N GLY A 494 1.65 6.73 2.79
CA GLY A 494 1.09 5.85 1.75
C GLY A 494 0.15 6.55 0.78
N VAL A 495 -0.02 7.88 0.87
CA VAL A 495 -0.92 8.64 0.01
C VAL A 495 -0.12 9.56 -0.90
N ASP A 496 -0.38 9.49 -2.21
CA ASP A 496 0.26 10.29 -3.27
C ASP A 496 1.80 10.26 -3.23
N ILE A 497 2.34 9.06 -3.14
CA ILE A 497 3.79 8.82 -3.08
C ILE A 497 4.36 8.75 -4.50
N THR A 498 5.25 9.68 -4.83
CA THR A 498 5.96 9.72 -6.11
C THR A 498 7.27 8.93 -6.03
N SER A 499 7.46 7.95 -6.90
CA SER A 499 8.66 7.12 -6.96
C SER A 499 8.94 6.64 -8.38
N CYS A 500 10.01 5.86 -8.55
CA CYS A 500 10.49 5.34 -9.82
C CYS A 500 9.39 4.69 -10.65
N ALA A 501 9.42 4.93 -11.96
CA ALA A 501 8.54 4.29 -12.94
C ALA A 501 9.38 3.60 -14.03
N PRO A 502 8.89 2.53 -14.65
CA PRO A 502 9.53 1.97 -15.83
C PRO A 502 9.74 3.02 -16.91
N GLY A 503 10.90 2.98 -17.57
CA GLY A 503 11.28 3.98 -18.56
C GLY A 503 12.15 5.11 -18.02
N GLY A 504 12.53 5.09 -16.73
CA GLY A 504 13.50 6.02 -16.14
C GLY A 504 12.90 7.29 -15.53
N GLY A 505 11.56 7.40 -15.50
CA GLY A 505 10.83 8.52 -14.91
C GLY A 505 10.26 8.22 -13.52
N TYR A 506 9.28 9.02 -13.11
CA TYR A 506 8.58 8.89 -11.82
C TYR A 506 7.07 8.91 -12.02
N VAL A 507 6.35 8.24 -11.12
CA VAL A 507 4.88 8.21 -11.08
C VAL A 507 4.41 8.30 -9.63
N THR A 508 3.21 8.84 -9.41
CA THR A 508 2.59 8.96 -8.09
C THR A 508 1.56 7.84 -7.90
N ARG A 509 1.64 7.16 -6.75
CA ARG A 509 0.71 6.08 -6.35
C ARG A 509 0.32 6.21 -4.89
N SER A 510 -0.84 5.62 -4.52
CA SER A 510 -1.30 5.49 -3.14
C SER A 510 -1.54 4.02 -2.81
N GLY A 511 -1.36 3.65 -1.54
CA GLY A 511 -1.54 2.28 -1.05
C GLY A 511 -0.61 1.95 0.12
N THR A 512 -0.92 0.92 0.89
CA THR A 512 -0.03 0.35 1.90
C THR A 512 1.25 -0.22 1.26
N SER A 513 1.18 -0.61 -0.02
CA SER A 513 2.35 -0.95 -0.84
C SER A 513 3.38 0.18 -0.95
N MET A 514 2.95 1.45 -0.81
CA MET A 514 3.84 2.62 -0.83
C MET A 514 4.34 2.96 0.57
N ALA A 515 3.58 2.62 1.60
CA ALA A 515 3.97 2.80 3.01
C ALA A 515 5.05 1.79 3.44
N THR A 516 4.88 0.52 3.10
CA THR A 516 5.76 -0.58 3.50
C THR A 516 7.24 -0.35 3.18
N PRO A 517 7.63 0.13 1.97
CA PRO A 517 9.03 0.32 1.64
C PRO A 517 9.71 1.46 2.42
N PHE A 518 8.98 2.42 3.00
CA PHE A 518 9.57 3.38 3.95
C PHE A 518 10.09 2.62 5.17
N VAL A 519 9.27 1.74 5.75
CA VAL A 519 9.63 0.94 6.93
C VAL A 519 10.73 -0.07 6.60
N THR A 520 10.71 -0.67 5.42
CA THR A 520 11.80 -1.56 4.96
C THR A 520 13.12 -0.82 4.88
N GLY A 521 13.11 0.38 4.32
CA GLY A 521 14.29 1.24 4.29
C GLY A 521 14.74 1.66 5.70
N SER A 522 13.80 2.05 6.57
CA SER A 522 14.06 2.35 7.99
C SER A 522 14.73 1.18 8.71
N ALA A 523 14.25 -0.04 8.47
CA ALA A 523 14.87 -1.25 9.01
C ALA A 523 16.32 -1.41 8.53
N ALA A 524 16.60 -1.14 7.26
CA ALA A 524 17.97 -1.19 6.74
C ALA A 524 18.88 -0.13 7.38
N LEU A 525 18.39 1.08 7.66
CA LEU A 525 19.15 2.11 8.38
C LEU A 525 19.44 1.68 9.83
N ILE A 526 18.47 1.11 10.54
CA ILE A 526 18.67 0.58 11.90
C ILE A 526 19.69 -0.55 11.91
N MET A 527 19.63 -1.46 10.92
CA MET A 527 20.62 -2.54 10.78
C MET A 527 22.02 -1.99 10.48
N GLN A 528 22.17 -0.96 9.66
CA GLN A 528 23.45 -0.30 9.44
C GLN A 528 24.00 0.24 10.76
N TRP A 529 23.24 1.07 11.47
CA TRP A 529 23.63 1.65 12.75
C TRP A 529 23.98 0.58 13.78
N GLY A 530 23.10 -0.40 13.96
CA GLY A 530 23.27 -1.42 14.99
C GLY A 530 24.37 -2.42 14.65
N ILE A 531 24.23 -3.10 13.51
CA ILE A 531 25.03 -4.28 13.18
C ILE A 531 26.38 -3.90 12.57
N LEU A 532 26.40 -2.98 11.59
CA LEU A 532 27.64 -2.67 10.87
C LEU A 532 28.50 -1.64 11.62
N GLU A 533 27.89 -0.66 12.25
CA GLU A 533 28.58 0.34 13.05
C GLU A 533 28.85 -0.12 14.50
N GLY A 534 28.33 -1.30 14.86
CA GLY A 534 28.65 -1.97 16.12
C GLY A 534 27.90 -1.49 17.35
N ASN A 535 26.86 -0.64 17.18
CA ASN A 535 26.08 -0.12 18.32
C ASN A 535 25.16 -1.20 18.93
N ASP A 536 24.61 -2.09 18.11
CA ASP A 536 23.80 -3.23 18.53
C ASP A 536 23.84 -4.36 17.50
N SER A 537 24.67 -5.36 17.73
CA SER A 537 24.85 -6.50 16.83
C SER A 537 23.59 -7.38 16.66
N TYR A 538 22.57 -7.18 17.50
CA TYR A 538 21.28 -7.89 17.49
C TYR A 538 20.12 -7.00 17.02
N ALA A 539 20.38 -5.90 16.31
CA ALA A 539 19.38 -5.01 15.74
C ALA A 539 18.71 -5.65 14.50
N TYR A 540 17.97 -6.76 14.69
CA TYR A 540 17.19 -7.48 13.70
C TYR A 540 16.00 -8.19 14.35
N GLY A 541 15.10 -8.78 13.56
CA GLY A 541 13.93 -9.51 14.05
C GLY A 541 13.04 -8.67 14.97
N GLU A 542 12.54 -9.28 16.01
CA GLU A 542 11.66 -8.61 17.00
C GLU A 542 12.32 -7.44 17.72
N LYS A 543 13.64 -7.48 17.92
CA LYS A 543 14.36 -6.36 18.52
C LYS A 543 14.37 -5.12 17.62
N LEU A 544 14.55 -5.31 16.31
CA LEU A 544 14.43 -4.23 15.35
C LEU A 544 13.01 -3.67 15.33
N LYS A 545 12.00 -4.55 15.31
CA LYS A 545 10.58 -4.16 15.43
C LYS A 545 10.37 -3.30 16.69
N ALA A 546 10.91 -3.71 17.84
CA ALA A 546 10.81 -2.95 19.07
C ALA A 546 11.46 -1.55 18.97
N TYR A 547 12.58 -1.40 18.24
CA TYR A 547 13.18 -0.09 17.98
C TYR A 547 12.25 0.82 17.17
N LEU A 548 11.62 0.29 16.10
CA LEU A 548 10.65 1.04 15.31
C LEU A 548 9.46 1.49 16.15
N LEU A 549 8.86 0.57 16.90
CA LEU A 549 7.71 0.87 17.76
C LEU A 549 8.05 1.90 18.87
N ARG A 550 9.25 1.82 19.44
CA ARG A 550 9.71 2.79 20.45
C ARG A 550 9.86 4.19 19.86
N GLY A 551 10.27 4.28 18.59
CA GLY A 551 10.42 5.55 17.88
C GLY A 551 9.12 6.15 17.39
N ALA A 552 8.06 5.34 17.25
CA ALA A 552 6.80 5.76 16.66
C ALA A 552 6.12 6.92 17.40
N LEU A 553 5.42 7.76 16.65
CA LEU A 553 4.67 8.91 17.15
C LEU A 553 3.19 8.79 16.80
N PRO A 554 2.26 9.19 17.68
CA PRO A 554 0.84 9.17 17.37
C PRO A 554 0.50 10.16 16.24
N LEU A 555 -0.41 9.77 15.36
CA LEU A 555 -1.02 10.71 14.43
C LEU A 555 -1.97 11.65 15.16
N LEU A 556 -2.21 12.81 14.57
CA LEU A 556 -3.09 13.84 15.15
C LEU A 556 -4.51 13.30 15.37
N GLY A 557 -4.94 13.28 16.64
CA GLY A 557 -6.28 12.82 17.02
C GLY A 557 -6.47 11.30 17.13
N GLU A 558 -5.43 10.49 16.85
CA GLU A 558 -5.47 9.04 17.02
C GLU A 558 -4.90 8.64 18.38
N PRO A 559 -5.53 7.70 19.09
CA PRO A 559 -4.94 7.13 20.31
C PRO A 559 -3.70 6.28 19.96
N MET A 560 -2.89 5.97 20.96
CA MET A 560 -1.70 5.13 20.83
C MET A 560 -1.67 4.07 21.93
N PRO A 561 -1.76 2.77 21.62
CA PRO A 561 -1.99 2.21 20.27
C PRO A 561 -3.43 2.38 19.79
N SER A 562 -3.64 2.28 18.47
CA SER A 562 -4.97 2.25 17.87
C SER A 562 -5.11 1.14 16.82
N GLU A 563 -6.35 0.77 16.51
CA GLU A 563 -6.68 -0.20 15.46
C GLU A 563 -6.31 0.30 14.04
N ARG A 564 -6.17 1.60 13.86
CA ARG A 564 -5.89 2.25 12.58
C ARG A 564 -4.40 2.45 12.33
N THR A 565 -3.69 2.85 13.37
CA THR A 565 -2.31 3.33 13.25
C THR A 565 -1.29 2.52 14.07
N GLY A 566 -1.77 1.49 14.77
CA GLY A 566 -0.92 0.73 15.69
C GLY A 566 -0.26 1.63 16.72
N TRP A 567 1.06 1.56 16.79
CA TRP A 567 1.88 2.41 17.68
C TRP A 567 2.21 3.79 17.08
N GLY A 568 1.62 4.16 15.92
CA GLY A 568 1.79 5.46 15.30
C GLY A 568 2.64 5.45 14.04
N GLU A 569 3.09 6.64 13.61
CA GLU A 569 3.91 6.79 12.40
C GLU A 569 5.38 6.37 12.62
N ASP A 570 6.00 5.83 11.57
CA ASP A 570 7.43 5.45 11.54
C ASP A 570 8.32 6.68 11.69
N VAL A 571 9.03 6.78 12.83
CA VAL A 571 9.97 7.87 13.12
C VAL A 571 11.26 7.30 13.74
N ILE A 572 12.30 7.12 12.90
CA ILE A 572 13.56 6.48 13.34
C ILE A 572 14.55 7.38 14.09
N ILE A 573 14.30 8.66 14.22
CA ILE A 573 15.27 9.61 14.82
C ILE A 573 15.48 9.40 16.34
N ARG A 574 14.63 8.59 17.00
CA ARG A 574 14.64 8.35 18.44
C ARG A 574 15.37 7.07 18.86
N LEU A 575 16.40 6.68 18.13
CA LEU A 575 17.23 5.51 18.47
C LEU A 575 18.11 5.70 19.72
N HIS A 576 17.93 6.80 20.49
CA HIS A 576 18.69 7.12 21.72
C HIS A 576 17.90 6.84 22.99
#